data_3444cb7481ced65a17f70e9efa3dd2b6
#
_entry.id   3444cb7481ced65a17f70e9efa3dd2b6
#
_cell.length_a   1.000
_cell.length_b   1.000
_cell.length_c   1.000
_cell.angle_alpha   90.00
_cell.angle_beta   90.00
_cell.angle_gamma   90.00
#
_symmetry.space_group_name_H-M   'P 1'
#
loop_
_entity.id
_entity.type
_entity.pdbx_description
1 polymer ?
#
loop_
_entity_poly.entity_id
_entity_poly.type
_entity_poly.pdbx_seq_one_letter_code
_entity_poly.pdbx_strand_id
1 'polypeptide(L)'
;MLEDLFFASKICKNTKSNTIVLAKNKQLIASGTGQTSRVDALKQAIEKAKEFKFDLNDAVMASDAFFPFPDCVEIAHNKGIRSVIQPGGSIKDQASIDYCDAHQMGMVFTGIRHFKH
;
A
#
# COMPACT_ATOMS: atom_id res chain seq x y z
N MET A 1 8.21 -6.78 10.14
CA MET A 1 7.21 -5.87 9.51
C MET A 1 7.85 -4.73 8.76
N LEU A 2 8.75 -3.96 9.37
CA LEU A 2 9.43 -2.87 8.65
C LEU A 2 10.21 -3.37 7.44
N GLU A 3 10.84 -4.52 7.56
CA GLU A 3 11.56 -5.10 6.42
C GLU A 3 10.64 -5.38 5.24
N ASP A 4 9.44 -5.88 5.51
CA ASP A 4 8.45 -6.13 4.46
C ASP A 4 7.98 -4.84 3.83
N LEU A 5 7.78 -3.78 4.63
CA LEU A 5 7.40 -2.47 4.11
C LEU A 5 8.47 -1.89 3.20
N PHE A 6 9.73 -1.96 3.60
CA PHE A 6 10.82 -1.47 2.77
C PHE A 6 10.99 -2.28 1.50
N PHE A 7 10.84 -3.59 1.60
CA PHE A 7 10.86 -4.48 0.43
C PHE A 7 9.75 -4.09 -0.57
N ALA A 8 8.53 -3.93 -0.08
CA ALA A 8 7.39 -3.55 -0.92
C ALA A 8 7.59 -2.17 -1.54
N SER A 9 8.14 -1.23 -0.77
CA SER A 9 8.43 0.12 -1.26
C SER A 9 9.43 0.11 -2.40
N LYS A 10 10.48 -0.71 -2.30
CA LYS A 10 11.46 -0.86 -3.37
C LYS A 10 10.84 -1.34 -4.67
N ILE A 11 9.99 -2.35 -4.58
CA ILE A 11 9.28 -2.87 -5.76
C ILE A 11 8.42 -1.77 -6.35
N CYS A 12 7.69 -1.05 -5.49
CA CYS A 12 6.78 0.00 -5.90
C CYS A 12 7.50 1.10 -6.69
N LYS A 13 8.71 1.45 -6.27
CA LYS A 13 9.51 2.47 -6.94
C LYS A 13 9.87 2.14 -8.38
N ASN A 14 9.94 0.86 -8.69
CA ASN A 14 10.41 0.39 -9.99
C ASN A 14 9.26 0.00 -10.91
N THR A 15 8.03 0.29 -10.52
CA THR A 15 6.86 -0.04 -11.32
C THR A 15 6.14 1.22 -11.78
N LYS A 16 5.28 1.04 -12.76
CA LYS A 16 4.59 2.15 -13.40
C LYS A 16 3.40 2.62 -12.57
N SER A 17 3.28 3.93 -12.35
CA SER A 17 2.14 4.54 -11.63
C SER A 17 0.81 4.25 -12.33
N ASN A 18 -0.28 4.17 -11.67
CA ASN A 18 -0.43 4.12 -10.20
C ASN A 18 -0.17 2.69 -9.74
N THR A 19 0.62 2.55 -8.71
CA THR A 19 1.07 1.23 -8.29
C THR A 19 0.78 0.98 -6.80
N ILE A 20 0.23 -0.19 -6.53
CA ILE A 20 0.09 -0.75 -5.19
C ILE A 20 0.80 -2.11 -5.19
N VAL A 21 1.61 -2.33 -4.17
CA VAL A 21 2.32 -3.60 -3.99
C VAL A 21 1.91 -4.22 -2.67
N LEU A 22 1.55 -5.49 -2.70
CA LEU A 22 1.25 -6.28 -1.50
C LEU A 22 2.38 -7.28 -1.29
N ALA A 23 2.93 -7.32 -0.09
CA ALA A 23 4.06 -8.21 0.23
C ALA A 23 3.92 -8.79 1.62
N LYS A 24 4.58 -9.92 1.85
CA LYS A 24 4.60 -10.60 3.13
C LYS A 24 5.86 -11.47 3.19
N ASN A 25 6.56 -11.44 4.33
CA ASN A 25 7.79 -12.23 4.52
C ASN A 25 8.81 -12.00 3.42
N LYS A 26 8.99 -10.75 3.01
CA LYS A 26 9.91 -10.34 1.95
C LYS A 26 9.64 -11.01 0.61
N GLN A 27 8.38 -11.30 0.36
CA GLN A 27 7.94 -11.86 -0.92
C GLN A 27 6.83 -11.01 -1.50
N LEU A 28 6.91 -10.76 -2.79
CA LEU A 28 5.84 -10.11 -3.51
C LEU A 28 4.64 -11.06 -3.58
N ILE A 29 3.51 -10.65 -3.03
CA ILE A 29 2.28 -11.40 -3.14
C ILE A 29 1.56 -11.04 -4.43
N ALA A 30 1.35 -9.76 -4.65
CA ALA A 30 0.63 -9.26 -5.81
C ALA A 30 0.89 -7.77 -5.99
N SER A 31 0.64 -7.27 -7.19
CA SER A 31 0.71 -5.85 -7.45
C SER A 31 -0.39 -5.42 -8.42
N GLY A 32 -0.84 -4.20 -8.28
CA GLY A 32 -1.66 -3.53 -9.27
C GLY A 32 -0.87 -2.36 -9.82
N THR A 33 -0.70 -2.30 -11.14
CA THR A 33 0.13 -1.29 -11.77
C THR A 33 -0.56 -0.65 -12.97
N GLY A 34 -0.16 0.57 -13.27
CA GLY A 34 -0.65 1.26 -14.47
C GLY A 34 -2.13 1.58 -14.43
N GLN A 35 -2.73 1.65 -13.25
CA GLN A 35 -4.15 1.90 -13.11
C GLN A 35 -4.46 3.39 -13.01
N THR A 36 -5.71 3.76 -13.33
CA THR A 36 -6.14 5.15 -13.31
C THR A 36 -6.28 5.70 -11.88
N SER A 37 -6.47 4.84 -10.90
CA SER A 37 -6.56 5.24 -9.51
C SER A 37 -5.89 4.22 -8.61
N ARG A 38 -5.55 4.65 -7.38
CA ARG A 38 -4.95 3.75 -6.38
C ARG A 38 -5.96 2.72 -5.88
N VAL A 39 -7.23 3.08 -5.80
CA VAL A 39 -8.27 2.12 -5.44
C VAL A 39 -8.32 1.00 -6.47
N ASP A 40 -8.26 1.33 -7.75
CA ASP A 40 -8.25 0.32 -8.82
C ASP A 40 -6.99 -0.54 -8.76
N ALA A 41 -5.84 0.07 -8.50
CA ALA A 41 -4.59 -0.67 -8.34
C ALA A 41 -4.65 -1.63 -7.16
N LEU A 42 -5.21 -1.19 -6.04
CA LEU A 42 -5.39 -2.04 -4.87
C LEU A 42 -6.35 -3.20 -5.15
N LYS A 43 -7.47 -2.92 -5.77
CA LYS A 43 -8.45 -3.96 -6.12
C LYS A 43 -7.85 -4.99 -7.06
N GLN A 44 -7.05 -4.54 -8.02
CA GLN A 44 -6.35 -5.44 -8.93
C GLN A 44 -5.38 -6.34 -8.18
N ALA A 45 -4.60 -5.78 -7.25
CA ALA A 45 -3.65 -6.55 -6.46
C ALA A 45 -4.36 -7.58 -5.57
N ILE A 46 -5.46 -7.19 -4.93
CA ILE A 46 -6.25 -8.08 -4.09
C ILE A 46 -6.83 -9.23 -4.92
N GLU A 47 -7.36 -8.92 -6.08
CA GLU A 47 -7.95 -9.93 -6.97
C GLU A 47 -6.90 -10.94 -7.42
N LYS A 48 -5.71 -10.49 -7.77
CA LYS A 48 -4.60 -11.37 -8.11
C LYS A 48 -4.20 -12.28 -6.95
N ALA A 49 -4.11 -11.71 -5.74
CA ALA A 49 -3.78 -12.49 -4.55
C ALA A 49 -4.83 -13.58 -4.31
N LYS A 50 -6.09 -13.24 -4.46
CA LYS A 50 -7.20 -14.19 -4.31
C LYS A 50 -7.14 -15.30 -5.35
N GLU A 51 -6.85 -14.94 -6.59
CA GLU A 51 -6.75 -15.87 -7.72
C GLU A 51 -5.66 -16.91 -7.48
N PHE A 52 -4.53 -16.49 -6.92
CA PHE A 52 -3.43 -17.39 -6.62
C PHE A 52 -3.50 -17.96 -5.19
N LYS A 53 -4.59 -17.71 -4.49
CA LYS A 53 -4.85 -18.23 -3.14
C LYS A 53 -3.81 -17.80 -2.10
N PHE A 54 -3.25 -16.60 -2.24
CA PHE A 54 -2.36 -16.04 -1.25
C PHE A 54 -3.16 -15.49 -0.07
N ASP A 55 -2.64 -15.74 1.14
CA ASP A 55 -3.21 -15.21 2.36
C ASP A 55 -2.72 -13.78 2.57
N LEU A 56 -3.66 -12.83 2.66
CA LEU A 56 -3.35 -11.43 2.88
C LEU A 56 -3.29 -11.04 4.35
N ASN A 57 -3.63 -11.94 5.27
CA ASN A 57 -3.52 -11.63 6.69
C ASN A 57 -2.08 -11.29 7.06
N ASP A 58 -1.90 -10.16 7.73
CA ASP A 58 -0.59 -9.63 8.14
C ASP A 58 0.31 -9.22 6.97
N ALA A 59 -0.22 -9.11 5.78
CA ALA A 59 0.53 -8.56 4.66
C ALA A 59 0.72 -7.05 4.83
N VAL A 60 1.62 -6.49 4.06
CA VAL A 60 1.88 -5.04 4.03
C VAL A 60 1.56 -4.50 2.64
N MET A 61 1.24 -3.21 2.58
CA MET A 61 0.91 -2.53 1.34
C MET A 61 1.85 -1.35 1.14
N ALA A 62 2.39 -1.23 -0.06
CA ALA A 62 3.15 -0.05 -0.47
C ALA A 62 2.44 0.66 -1.60
N SER A 63 2.49 1.98 -1.58
CA SER A 63 1.94 2.82 -2.63
C SER A 63 3.02 3.73 -3.18
N ASP A 64 2.95 4.00 -4.49
CA ASP A 64 3.88 4.92 -5.15
C ASP A 64 3.59 6.39 -4.89
N ALA A 65 2.43 6.69 -4.29
CA ALA A 65 2.05 8.06 -3.95
C ALA A 65 1.10 8.07 -2.75
N PHE A 66 0.80 9.27 -2.26
CA PHE A 66 -0.09 9.43 -1.11
C PHE A 66 -1.53 8.97 -1.44
N PHE A 67 -2.27 8.65 -0.38
CA PHE A 67 -3.69 8.31 -0.52
C PHE A 67 -4.51 9.58 -0.37
N PRO A 68 -5.27 9.99 -1.40
CA PRO A 68 -6.09 11.20 -1.30
C PRO A 68 -7.25 11.04 -0.33
N PHE A 69 -7.70 9.81 -0.10
CA PHE A 69 -8.80 9.50 0.80
C PHE A 69 -8.47 8.22 1.57
N PRO A 70 -9.14 7.97 2.72
CA PRO A 70 -8.86 6.78 3.51
C PRO A 70 -9.40 5.47 2.93
N ASP A 71 -10.08 5.52 1.78
CA ASP A 71 -10.70 4.33 1.19
C ASP A 71 -9.71 3.20 0.90
N CYS A 72 -8.50 3.52 0.42
CA CYS A 72 -7.48 2.49 0.18
C CYS A 72 -7.09 1.77 1.47
N VAL A 73 -6.86 2.52 2.56
CA VAL A 73 -6.47 1.90 3.83
C VAL A 73 -7.64 1.12 4.44
N GLU A 74 -8.86 1.59 4.23
CA GLU A 74 -10.06 0.88 4.68
C GLU A 74 -10.21 -0.46 3.96
N ILE A 75 -10.09 -0.47 2.64
CA ILE A 75 -10.15 -1.70 1.84
C ILE A 75 -9.03 -2.65 2.28
N ALA A 76 -7.83 -2.14 2.44
CA ALA A 76 -6.69 -2.95 2.87
C ALA A 76 -6.92 -3.57 4.24
N HIS A 77 -7.41 -2.78 5.20
CA HIS A 77 -7.71 -3.27 6.53
C HIS A 77 -8.72 -4.41 6.50
N ASN A 78 -9.78 -4.27 5.71
CA ASN A 78 -10.83 -5.28 5.61
C ASN A 78 -10.34 -6.59 4.98
N LYS A 79 -9.18 -6.56 4.33
CA LYS A 79 -8.56 -7.76 3.74
C LYS A 79 -7.45 -8.35 4.60
N GLY A 80 -7.22 -7.80 5.77
CA GLY A 80 -6.22 -8.32 6.70
C GLY A 80 -4.84 -7.68 6.57
N ILE A 81 -4.69 -6.70 5.71
CA ILE A 81 -3.41 -6.00 5.55
C ILE A 81 -3.12 -5.21 6.82
N ARG A 82 -1.92 -5.37 7.34
CA ARG A 82 -1.54 -4.93 8.67
C ARG A 82 -0.92 -3.54 8.70
N SER A 83 -0.18 -3.20 7.67
CA SER A 83 0.60 -1.97 7.64
C SER A 83 0.73 -1.45 6.23
N VAL A 84 0.92 -0.13 6.13
CA VAL A 84 1.09 0.52 4.83
C VAL A 84 2.33 1.43 4.86
N ILE A 85 2.95 1.58 3.70
CA ILE A 85 4.01 2.55 3.49
C ILE A 85 3.69 3.40 2.27
N GLN A 86 3.86 4.70 2.40
CA GLN A 86 3.59 5.65 1.33
C GLN A 86 4.54 6.84 1.45
N PRO A 87 4.69 7.63 0.38
CA PRO A 87 5.57 8.80 0.44
C PRO A 87 5.09 9.91 1.38
N GLY A 88 3.78 10.07 1.53
CA GLY A 88 3.22 11.17 2.31
C GLY A 88 3.29 12.50 1.56
N GLY A 89 2.99 13.58 2.26
CA GLY A 89 3.12 14.92 1.73
C GLY A 89 1.84 15.57 1.25
N SER A 90 0.70 14.95 1.53
CA SER A 90 -0.61 15.55 1.24
C SER A 90 -1.21 16.13 2.52
N ILE A 91 -1.93 17.23 2.39
CA ILE A 91 -2.73 17.75 3.50
C ILE A 91 -3.87 16.79 3.87
N LYS A 92 -4.18 15.85 3.00
CA LYS A 92 -5.20 14.82 3.22
C LYS A 92 -4.67 13.57 3.90
N ASP A 93 -3.39 13.51 4.20
CA ASP A 93 -2.78 12.36 4.88
C ASP A 93 -3.44 12.11 6.24
N GLN A 94 -3.94 13.16 6.88
CA GLN A 94 -4.51 13.05 8.22
C GLN A 94 -5.70 12.09 8.26
N ALA A 95 -6.54 12.08 7.25
CA ALA A 95 -7.69 11.16 7.22
C ALA A 95 -7.23 9.70 7.19
N SER A 96 -6.20 9.39 6.42
CA SER A 96 -5.63 8.03 6.38
C SER A 96 -4.92 7.67 7.69
N ILE A 97 -4.19 8.62 8.27
CA ILE A 97 -3.53 8.43 9.57
C ILE A 97 -4.58 8.13 10.64
N ASP A 98 -5.65 8.91 10.70
CA ASP A 98 -6.71 8.73 11.68
C ASP A 98 -7.37 7.37 11.55
N TYR A 99 -7.62 6.94 10.32
CA TYR A 99 -8.18 5.60 10.09
C TYR A 99 -7.24 4.51 10.60
N CYS A 100 -5.96 4.61 10.27
CA CYS A 100 -4.98 3.63 10.72
C CYS A 100 -4.87 3.59 12.25
N ASP A 101 -4.85 4.74 12.90
CA ASP A 101 -4.80 4.82 14.36
C ASP A 101 -6.04 4.18 14.99
N ALA A 102 -7.22 4.44 14.43
CA ALA A 102 -8.47 3.90 14.95
C ALA A 102 -8.56 2.39 14.80
N HIS A 103 -7.88 1.82 13.83
CA HIS A 103 -7.95 0.38 13.51
C HIS A 103 -6.64 -0.36 13.78
N GLN A 104 -5.70 0.31 14.46
CA GLN A 104 -4.42 -0.28 14.86
C GLN A 104 -3.59 -0.78 13.67
N MET A 105 -3.69 -0.11 12.54
CA MET A 105 -2.82 -0.37 11.40
C MET A 105 -1.56 0.47 11.52
N GLY A 106 -0.43 -0.11 11.15
CA GLY A 106 0.80 0.65 11.02
C GLY A 106 0.79 1.50 9.76
N MET A 107 1.33 2.70 9.84
CA MET A 107 1.57 3.53 8.66
C MET A 107 2.96 4.15 8.75
N VAL A 108 3.74 3.98 7.70
CA VAL A 108 5.08 4.52 7.59
C VAL A 108 5.11 5.46 6.39
N PHE A 109 5.66 6.64 6.61
CA PHE A 109 5.95 7.58 5.53
C PHE A 109 7.42 7.46 5.19
N THR A 110 7.74 7.43 3.91
CA THR A 110 9.13 7.39 3.51
C THR A 110 9.84 8.70 3.84
N GLY A 111 9.07 9.76 4.02
CA GLY A 111 9.59 11.07 4.41
C GLY A 111 10.40 11.74 3.33
N ILE A 112 10.72 10.98 2.33
CA ILE A 112 11.50 11.48 1.26
C ILE A 112 10.56 11.64 0.12
N ARG A 113 10.21 12.85 -0.06
CA ARG A 113 9.61 13.22 -1.29
C ARG A 113 10.65 13.05 -2.36
N HIS A 114 10.76 11.87 -2.83
CA HIS A 114 11.47 11.67 -4.05
C HIS A 114 10.62 12.17 -5.19
N PHE A 115 10.45 13.46 -5.21
CA PHE A 115 10.11 14.05 -6.47
C PHE A 115 11.36 14.03 -7.31
N LYS A 116 11.63 12.90 -7.81
CA LYS A 116 12.54 12.85 -8.91
C LYS A 116 11.79 13.23 -10.11
N HIS A 117 12.01 14.37 -10.42
CA HIS A 117 11.57 14.95 -11.65
C HIS A 117 12.55 14.64 -12.75
#